data_49358db4411f67b910e959894c35f82d
#
_entry.id   49358db4411f67b910e959894c35f82d
#
_cell.length_a   1.000
_cell.length_b   1.000
_cell.length_c   1.000
_cell.angle_alpha   90.00
_cell.angle_beta   90.00
_cell.angle_gamma   90.00
#
_symmetry.space_group_name_H-M   'P 1'
#
loop_
_entity.id
_entity.type
_entity.pdbx_description
1 polymer ?
#
loop_
_entity_poly.entity_id
_entity_poly.type
_entity_poly.pdbx_seq_one_letter_code
_entity_poly.pdbx_strand_id
1 'polypeptide(L)'
;MSQIHKHTIPANIADRCLINPQQYEAMYQQSIDAPDTFWGEQGKILDWITPYQKVKNTSFAPGNVSIKWYEDGTLNLAANCLDRHLQENGDRTAIIWEGDDASQSKHISYKELHRDVCRFANTLLELGIKKGDVVAIYMPMVPEAAVAMLACARIGAVHSVIFGGFSPEAVAGRIIDSSSRLVITSDEGVRAGRSIPLKKNVDDALKN
;
A
#
# COMPACT_ATOMS: atom_id res chain seq x y z
N MET A 1 22.86 -28.96 5.05
CA MET A 1 21.70 -28.63 4.17
C MET A 1 20.44 -28.74 5.01
N SER A 2 19.68 -27.67 5.20
CA SER A 2 18.42 -27.71 5.93
C SER A 2 17.41 -28.54 5.10
N GLN A 3 16.75 -29.51 5.73
CA GLN A 3 15.67 -30.24 5.10
C GLN A 3 14.52 -29.27 4.81
N ILE A 4 14.12 -29.18 3.53
CA ILE A 4 12.91 -28.43 3.14
C ILE A 4 11.71 -29.27 3.60
N HIS A 5 11.04 -28.82 4.66
CA HIS A 5 9.79 -29.45 5.10
C HIS A 5 8.65 -29.04 4.14
N LYS A 6 8.09 -30.04 3.44
CA LYS A 6 6.88 -29.86 2.65
C LYS A 6 5.66 -30.09 3.53
N HIS A 7 4.78 -29.10 3.59
CA HIS A 7 3.50 -29.20 4.28
C HIS A 7 2.39 -29.45 3.25
N THR A 8 1.55 -30.44 3.51
CA THR A 8 0.35 -30.67 2.70
C THR A 8 -0.70 -29.60 3.00
N ILE A 9 -1.35 -29.08 1.96
CA ILE A 9 -2.48 -28.16 2.13
C ILE A 9 -3.67 -28.96 2.69
N PRO A 10 -4.29 -28.54 3.82
CA PRO A 10 -5.49 -29.19 4.34
C PRO A 10 -6.62 -29.16 3.31
N ALA A 11 -7.36 -30.26 3.17
CA ALA A 11 -8.42 -30.39 2.16
C ALA A 11 -9.47 -29.27 2.24
N ASN A 12 -9.88 -28.90 3.45
CA ASN A 12 -10.84 -27.81 3.67
C ASN A 12 -10.36 -26.42 3.24
N ILE A 13 -9.04 -26.24 3.05
CA ILE A 13 -8.45 -25.02 2.47
C ILE A 13 -8.37 -25.18 0.96
N ALA A 14 -7.88 -26.34 0.47
CA ALA A 14 -7.77 -26.60 -0.96
C ALA A 14 -9.11 -26.46 -1.69
N ASP A 15 -10.19 -26.96 -1.10
CA ASP A 15 -11.56 -26.91 -1.67
C ASP A 15 -12.13 -25.49 -1.78
N ARG A 16 -11.59 -24.53 -1.03
CA ARG A 16 -12.02 -23.11 -1.03
C ARG A 16 -11.07 -22.18 -1.77
N CYS A 17 -9.97 -22.71 -2.28
CA CYS A 17 -9.02 -21.91 -3.04
C CYS A 17 -9.62 -21.44 -4.37
N LEU A 18 -9.52 -20.14 -4.65
CA LEU A 18 -9.95 -19.57 -5.92
C LEU A 18 -9.13 -20.12 -7.10
N ILE A 19 -7.87 -20.42 -6.86
CA ILE A 19 -6.94 -20.98 -7.85
C ILE A 19 -6.37 -22.28 -7.27
N ASN A 20 -6.61 -23.40 -7.95
CA ASN A 20 -6.04 -24.69 -7.60
C ASN A 20 -4.60 -24.84 -8.17
N PRO A 21 -3.83 -25.88 -7.75
CA PRO A 21 -2.45 -26.06 -8.22
C PRO A 21 -2.31 -26.19 -9.74
N GLN A 22 -3.25 -26.83 -10.40
CA GLN A 22 -3.21 -26.99 -11.87
C GLN A 22 -3.47 -25.67 -12.58
N GLN A 23 -4.41 -24.86 -12.08
CA GLN A 23 -4.67 -23.53 -12.60
C GLN A 23 -3.46 -22.62 -12.37
N TYR A 24 -2.83 -22.68 -11.18
CA TYR A 24 -1.62 -21.92 -10.90
C TYR A 24 -0.50 -22.25 -11.91
N GLU A 25 -0.23 -23.53 -12.14
CA GLU A 25 0.81 -23.95 -13.07
C GLU A 25 0.53 -23.46 -14.49
N ALA A 26 -0.71 -23.59 -14.96
CA ALA A 26 -1.12 -23.10 -16.28
C ALA A 26 -0.97 -21.57 -16.40
N MET A 27 -1.41 -20.81 -15.38
CA MET A 27 -1.27 -19.36 -15.33
C MET A 27 0.20 -18.94 -15.29
N TYR A 28 1.01 -19.63 -14.49
CA TYR A 28 2.45 -19.37 -14.40
C TYR A 28 3.12 -19.60 -15.75
N GLN A 29 2.86 -20.74 -16.38
CA GLN A 29 3.42 -21.05 -17.70
C GLN A 29 3.01 -20.00 -18.74
N GLN A 30 1.72 -19.61 -18.76
CA GLN A 30 1.24 -18.55 -19.66
C GLN A 30 1.95 -17.22 -19.41
N SER A 31 2.23 -16.86 -18.14
CA SER A 31 2.94 -15.62 -17.79
C SER A 31 4.38 -15.58 -18.32
N ILE A 32 4.98 -16.74 -18.56
CA ILE A 32 6.33 -16.90 -19.14
C ILE A 32 6.28 -16.92 -20.66
N ASP A 33 5.39 -17.74 -21.24
CA ASP A 33 5.36 -17.99 -22.68
C ASP A 33 4.70 -16.85 -23.48
N ALA A 34 3.70 -16.19 -22.89
CA ALA A 34 2.93 -15.11 -23.51
C ALA A 34 2.67 -13.95 -22.53
N PRO A 35 3.73 -13.28 -21.98
CA PRO A 35 3.60 -12.31 -20.90
C PRO A 35 2.70 -11.15 -21.27
N ASP A 36 2.75 -10.63 -22.49
CA ASP A 36 1.91 -9.47 -22.87
C ASP A 36 0.42 -9.85 -22.92
N THR A 37 0.09 -11.06 -23.35
CA THR A 37 -1.29 -11.56 -23.30
C THR A 37 -1.75 -11.77 -21.87
N PHE A 38 -0.95 -12.48 -21.07
CA PHE A 38 -1.29 -12.80 -19.69
C PHE A 38 -1.49 -11.52 -18.86
N TRP A 39 -0.50 -10.64 -18.82
CA TRP A 39 -0.58 -9.40 -18.04
C TRP A 39 -1.57 -8.40 -18.62
N GLY A 40 -1.82 -8.41 -19.94
CA GLY A 40 -2.87 -7.65 -20.58
C GLY A 40 -4.26 -8.05 -20.10
N GLU A 41 -4.51 -9.34 -19.85
CA GLU A 41 -5.79 -9.78 -19.23
C GLU A 41 -5.83 -9.48 -17.72
N GLN A 42 -4.73 -9.71 -16.99
CA GLN A 42 -4.68 -9.40 -15.56
C GLN A 42 -4.89 -7.91 -15.27
N GLY A 43 -4.35 -7.02 -16.09
CA GLY A 43 -4.53 -5.58 -15.93
C GLY A 43 -5.98 -5.11 -16.03
N LYS A 44 -6.87 -5.87 -16.69
CA LYS A 44 -8.31 -5.55 -16.81
C LYS A 44 -9.08 -5.69 -15.49
N ILE A 45 -8.48 -6.29 -14.47
CA ILE A 45 -9.06 -6.36 -13.11
C ILE A 45 -9.20 -4.96 -12.49
N LEU A 46 -8.36 -4.01 -12.92
CA LEU A 46 -8.34 -2.64 -12.41
C LEU A 46 -9.24 -1.71 -13.22
N ASP A 47 -9.83 -0.73 -12.54
CA ASP A 47 -10.60 0.33 -13.17
C ASP A 47 -9.64 1.43 -13.65
N TRP A 48 -9.48 1.54 -14.94
CA TRP A 48 -8.62 2.53 -15.59
C TRP A 48 -9.38 3.80 -15.94
N ILE A 49 -8.79 4.95 -15.64
CA ILE A 49 -9.28 6.26 -16.14
C ILE A 49 -8.98 6.36 -17.64
N THR A 50 -7.74 6.03 -18.02
CA THR A 50 -7.31 5.83 -19.40
C THR A 50 -6.80 4.41 -19.52
N PRO A 51 -7.49 3.52 -20.26
CA PRO A 51 -7.00 2.15 -20.48
C PRO A 51 -5.62 2.14 -21.15
N TYR A 52 -4.75 1.22 -20.73
CA TYR A 52 -3.48 1.00 -21.37
C TYR A 52 -3.65 0.32 -22.74
N GLN A 53 -2.72 0.57 -23.63
CA GLN A 53 -2.56 -0.16 -24.89
C GLN A 53 -1.24 -0.96 -24.86
N LYS A 54 -0.26 -0.46 -24.09
CA LYS A 54 1.07 -1.08 -23.98
C LYS A 54 1.23 -1.73 -22.62
N VAL A 55 1.26 -3.06 -22.61
CA VAL A 55 1.34 -3.85 -21.39
C VAL A 55 2.71 -3.72 -20.73
N LYS A 56 3.77 -3.94 -21.50
CA LYS A 56 5.14 -3.95 -21.00
C LYS A 56 6.10 -3.26 -21.96
N ASN A 57 7.01 -2.45 -21.41
CA ASN A 57 8.13 -1.83 -22.10
C ASN A 57 9.38 -1.95 -21.22
N THR A 58 10.17 -2.98 -21.44
CA THR A 58 11.30 -3.30 -20.57
C THR A 58 12.58 -3.52 -21.38
N SER A 59 13.70 -3.08 -20.83
CA SER A 59 15.03 -3.35 -21.31
C SER A 59 15.96 -3.70 -20.15
N PHE A 60 16.80 -4.72 -20.34
CA PHE A 60 17.87 -5.08 -19.43
C PHE A 60 19.23 -4.94 -20.11
N ALA A 61 19.30 -4.24 -21.26
CA ALA A 61 20.56 -4.01 -21.97
C ALA A 61 21.54 -3.21 -21.09
N PRO A 62 22.84 -3.51 -21.11
CA PRO A 62 23.85 -2.75 -20.37
C PRO A 62 23.76 -1.25 -20.70
N GLY A 63 23.71 -0.42 -19.66
CA GLY A 63 23.58 1.04 -19.78
C GLY A 63 22.17 1.55 -20.15
N ASN A 64 21.20 0.65 -20.38
CA ASN A 64 19.83 1.01 -20.70
C ASN A 64 18.82 0.09 -19.99
N VAL A 65 18.92 0.01 -18.68
CA VAL A 65 17.93 -0.70 -17.86
C VAL A 65 16.69 0.17 -17.70
N SER A 66 15.56 -0.29 -18.20
CA SER A 66 14.26 0.38 -18.09
C SER A 66 13.15 -0.63 -17.90
N ILE A 67 12.30 -0.43 -16.91
CA ILE A 67 11.17 -1.31 -16.60
C ILE A 67 9.91 -0.46 -16.47
N LYS A 68 9.02 -0.60 -17.46
CA LYS A 68 7.75 0.12 -17.48
C LYS A 68 6.62 -0.87 -17.75
N TRP A 69 5.58 -0.78 -16.95
CA TRP A 69 4.34 -1.54 -17.10
C TRP A 69 3.17 -0.58 -17.29
N TYR A 70 2.28 -0.86 -18.24
CA TYR A 70 1.07 -0.09 -18.50
C TYR A 70 1.33 1.42 -18.59
N GLU A 71 2.45 1.81 -19.24
CA GLU A 71 3.01 3.17 -19.18
C GLU A 71 2.11 4.26 -19.78
N ASP A 72 1.16 3.88 -20.63
CA ASP A 72 0.18 4.76 -21.27
C ASP A 72 -1.20 4.71 -20.59
N GLY A 73 -1.37 3.86 -19.58
CA GLY A 73 -2.57 3.78 -18.76
C GLY A 73 -2.54 4.75 -17.58
N THR A 74 -3.71 5.23 -17.16
CA THR A 74 -3.86 6.03 -15.94
C THR A 74 -4.97 5.49 -15.06
N LEU A 75 -4.75 5.46 -13.76
CA LEU A 75 -5.73 5.06 -12.76
C LEU A 75 -5.53 5.85 -11.46
N ASN A 76 -6.52 5.79 -10.56
CA ASN A 76 -6.36 6.21 -9.18
C ASN A 76 -6.37 4.99 -8.26
N LEU A 77 -5.29 4.82 -7.49
CA LEU A 77 -5.15 3.67 -6.59
C LEU A 77 -6.24 3.66 -5.52
N ALA A 78 -6.53 4.80 -4.90
CA ALA A 78 -7.53 4.88 -3.84
C ALA A 78 -8.95 4.59 -4.38
N ALA A 79 -9.26 5.03 -5.60
CA ALA A 79 -10.54 4.70 -6.25
C ALA A 79 -10.67 3.19 -6.48
N ASN A 80 -9.60 2.53 -6.93
CA ASN A 80 -9.59 1.08 -7.09
C ASN A 80 -9.68 0.32 -5.78
N CYS A 81 -9.07 0.83 -4.70
CA CYS A 81 -9.12 0.19 -3.40
C CYS A 81 -10.45 0.41 -2.66
N LEU A 82 -11.14 1.52 -2.88
CA LEU A 82 -12.28 1.94 -2.08
C LEU A 82 -13.54 2.21 -2.90
N ASP A 83 -13.50 3.19 -3.80
CA ASP A 83 -14.70 3.75 -4.44
C ASP A 83 -15.48 2.70 -5.22
N ARG A 84 -14.80 1.87 -6.01
CA ARG A 84 -15.41 0.79 -6.80
C ARG A 84 -16.16 -0.26 -5.96
N HIS A 85 -15.86 -0.34 -4.67
CA HIS A 85 -16.45 -1.32 -3.76
C HIS A 85 -17.63 -0.77 -2.95
N LEU A 86 -17.88 0.55 -2.98
CA LEU A 86 -18.85 1.17 -2.08
C LEU A 86 -20.29 0.71 -2.33
N GLN A 87 -20.68 0.55 -3.58
CA GLN A 87 -22.05 0.19 -3.93
C GLN A 87 -22.43 -1.18 -3.43
N GLU A 88 -21.59 -2.18 -3.65
CA GLU A 88 -21.90 -3.59 -3.31
C GLU A 88 -21.35 -4.00 -1.95
N ASN A 89 -20.24 -3.45 -1.53
CA ASN A 89 -19.48 -3.89 -0.36
C ASN A 89 -19.29 -2.78 0.69
N GLY A 90 -19.99 -1.65 0.58
CA GLY A 90 -19.77 -0.49 1.43
C GLY A 90 -19.86 -0.78 2.92
N ASP A 91 -20.75 -1.68 3.35
CA ASP A 91 -20.92 -2.06 4.75
C ASP A 91 -20.06 -3.25 5.19
N ARG A 92 -19.32 -3.87 4.25
CA ARG A 92 -18.35 -4.93 4.58
C ARG A 92 -17.13 -4.34 5.28
N THR A 93 -16.54 -5.14 6.16
CA THR A 93 -15.29 -4.80 6.83
C THR A 93 -14.15 -4.71 5.81
N ALA A 94 -13.53 -3.54 5.73
CA ALA A 94 -12.33 -3.27 4.94
C ALA A 94 -11.04 -3.47 5.75
N ILE A 95 -11.07 -3.10 7.04
CA ILE A 95 -9.94 -3.26 7.96
C ILE A 95 -10.43 -3.92 9.24
N ILE A 96 -9.74 -4.96 9.67
CA ILE A 96 -9.78 -5.51 11.01
C ILE A 96 -8.48 -5.07 11.69
N TRP A 97 -8.61 -4.27 12.74
CA TRP A 97 -7.46 -3.81 13.51
C TRP A 97 -7.53 -4.39 14.93
N GLU A 98 -6.39 -4.86 15.41
CA GLU A 98 -6.19 -5.26 16.78
C GLU A 98 -5.01 -4.48 17.36
N GLY A 99 -5.21 -3.92 18.57
CA GLY A 99 -4.18 -3.21 19.29
C GLY A 99 -3.13 -4.14 19.90
N ASP A 100 -2.14 -3.53 20.54
CA ASP A 100 -1.14 -4.28 21.35
C ASP A 100 -1.81 -5.00 22.55
N ASP A 101 -2.89 -4.42 23.07
CA ASP A 101 -3.82 -5.09 23.96
C ASP A 101 -4.92 -5.78 23.13
N ALA A 102 -5.00 -7.11 23.21
CA ALA A 102 -5.94 -7.93 22.47
C ALA A 102 -7.43 -7.61 22.77
N SER A 103 -7.73 -6.90 23.87
CA SER A 103 -9.10 -6.38 24.17
C SER A 103 -9.48 -5.20 23.28
N GLN A 104 -8.51 -4.55 22.61
CA GLN A 104 -8.73 -3.42 21.73
C GLN A 104 -8.75 -3.86 20.27
N SER A 105 -9.93 -3.92 19.70
CA SER A 105 -10.10 -4.22 18.27
C SER A 105 -11.12 -3.28 17.63
N LYS A 106 -10.97 -3.08 16.32
CA LYS A 106 -11.92 -2.30 15.51
C LYS A 106 -12.16 -3.00 14.18
N HIS A 107 -13.41 -3.02 13.74
CA HIS A 107 -13.79 -3.35 12.38
C HIS A 107 -14.22 -2.06 11.69
N ILE A 108 -13.54 -1.71 10.61
CA ILE A 108 -13.80 -0.49 9.84
C ILE A 108 -14.36 -0.91 8.49
N SER A 109 -15.56 -0.43 8.15
CA SER A 109 -16.20 -0.71 6.86
C SER A 109 -15.54 0.07 5.71
N TYR A 110 -15.81 -0.37 4.46
CA TYR A 110 -15.39 0.38 3.27
C TYR A 110 -15.94 1.82 3.26
N LYS A 111 -17.18 2.02 3.67
CA LYS A 111 -17.78 3.38 3.77
C LYS A 111 -17.06 4.26 4.77
N GLU A 112 -16.74 3.72 5.95
CA GLU A 112 -16.02 4.47 6.98
C GLU A 112 -14.61 4.82 6.53
N LEU A 113 -13.88 3.83 6.00
CA LEU A 113 -12.54 4.04 5.49
C LEU A 113 -12.53 5.06 4.33
N HIS A 114 -13.45 4.95 3.38
CA HIS A 114 -13.58 5.92 2.29
C HIS A 114 -13.84 7.35 2.81
N ARG A 115 -14.78 7.50 3.76
CA ARG A 115 -15.08 8.79 4.38
C ARG A 115 -13.84 9.42 5.01
N ASP A 116 -13.10 8.63 5.79
CA ASP A 116 -11.94 9.12 6.52
C ASP A 116 -10.76 9.42 5.58
N VAL A 117 -10.57 8.62 4.53
CA VAL A 117 -9.61 8.89 3.45
C VAL A 117 -9.95 10.18 2.70
N CYS A 118 -11.22 10.42 2.36
CA CYS A 118 -11.62 11.66 1.69
C CYS A 118 -11.40 12.90 2.57
N ARG A 119 -11.73 12.82 3.86
CA ARG A 119 -11.50 13.91 4.81
C ARG A 119 -10.01 14.23 4.92
N PHE A 120 -9.19 13.21 5.10
CA PHE A 120 -7.76 13.41 5.23
C PHE A 120 -7.11 13.88 3.93
N ALA A 121 -7.59 13.43 2.77
CA ALA A 121 -7.17 13.94 1.46
C ALA A 121 -7.42 15.45 1.34
N ASN A 122 -8.59 15.93 1.77
CA ASN A 122 -8.89 17.37 1.80
C ASN A 122 -7.94 18.14 2.74
N THR A 123 -7.65 17.60 3.93
CA THR A 123 -6.68 18.19 4.84
C THR A 123 -5.29 18.30 4.22
N LEU A 124 -4.83 17.27 3.49
CA LEU A 124 -3.56 17.33 2.77
C LEU A 124 -3.54 18.43 1.70
N LEU A 125 -4.65 18.59 0.95
CA LEU A 125 -4.79 19.66 -0.03
C LEU A 125 -4.78 21.06 0.63
N GLU A 126 -5.47 21.23 1.75
CA GLU A 126 -5.47 22.47 2.55
C GLU A 126 -4.07 22.82 3.08
N LEU A 127 -3.26 21.81 3.44
CA LEU A 127 -1.85 21.97 3.79
C LEU A 127 -0.92 22.23 2.58
N GLY A 128 -1.48 22.32 1.38
CA GLY A 128 -0.75 22.65 0.15
C GLY A 128 -0.02 21.47 -0.50
N ILE A 129 -0.32 20.23 -0.11
CA ILE A 129 0.22 19.03 -0.75
C ILE A 129 -0.44 18.85 -2.12
N LYS A 130 0.36 18.56 -3.13
CA LYS A 130 -0.06 18.42 -4.54
C LYS A 130 0.38 17.06 -5.10
N LYS A 131 -0.16 16.73 -6.27
CA LYS A 131 0.28 15.55 -7.03
C LYS A 131 1.80 15.60 -7.24
N GLY A 132 2.46 14.51 -6.88
CA GLY A 132 3.91 14.35 -6.97
C GLY A 132 4.70 14.80 -5.75
N ASP A 133 4.10 15.57 -4.81
CA ASP A 133 4.74 15.86 -3.52
C ASP A 133 4.89 14.58 -2.70
N VAL A 134 5.97 14.50 -1.92
CA VAL A 134 6.21 13.36 -1.03
C VAL A 134 5.79 13.68 0.39
N VAL A 135 5.06 12.75 0.99
CA VAL A 135 4.60 12.79 2.38
C VAL A 135 5.22 11.61 3.13
N ALA A 136 6.04 11.87 4.14
CA ALA A 136 6.56 10.83 5.02
C ALA A 136 5.49 10.41 6.04
N ILE A 137 5.35 9.10 6.25
CA ILE A 137 4.41 8.52 7.22
C ILE A 137 5.21 7.71 8.22
N TYR A 138 5.40 8.26 9.42
CA TYR A 138 6.09 7.62 10.53
C TYR A 138 5.11 7.37 11.65
N MET A 139 4.36 6.27 11.54
CA MET A 139 3.24 5.94 12.40
C MET A 139 3.33 4.50 12.93
N PRO A 140 2.65 4.19 14.04
CA PRO A 140 2.50 2.82 14.49
C PRO A 140 1.49 2.07 13.59
N MET A 141 1.26 0.79 13.89
CA MET A 141 0.30 -0.04 13.16
C MET A 141 -1.15 0.27 13.60
N VAL A 142 -1.64 1.44 13.19
CA VAL A 142 -3.00 1.93 13.44
C VAL A 142 -3.76 2.16 12.14
N PRO A 143 -5.09 2.10 12.14
CA PRO A 143 -5.90 2.33 10.93
C PRO A 143 -5.61 3.65 10.22
N GLU A 144 -5.27 4.69 10.99
CA GLU A 144 -4.94 6.02 10.49
C GLU A 144 -3.72 6.02 9.56
N ALA A 145 -2.81 5.06 9.71
CA ALA A 145 -1.68 4.89 8.78
C ALA A 145 -2.18 4.45 7.39
N ALA A 146 -3.15 3.54 7.32
CA ALA A 146 -3.79 3.14 6.07
C ALA A 146 -4.59 4.30 5.45
N VAL A 147 -5.31 5.07 6.26
CA VAL A 147 -6.02 6.28 5.83
C VAL A 147 -5.04 7.27 5.21
N ALA A 148 -3.89 7.53 5.84
CA ALA A 148 -2.87 8.44 5.35
C ALA A 148 -2.29 8.00 3.99
N MET A 149 -1.96 6.72 3.84
CA MET A 149 -1.47 6.16 2.57
C MET A 149 -2.50 6.32 1.44
N LEU A 150 -3.75 5.96 1.68
CA LEU A 150 -4.82 6.04 0.68
C LEU A 150 -5.20 7.49 0.38
N ALA A 151 -5.12 8.40 1.35
CA ALA A 151 -5.35 9.82 1.12
C ALA A 151 -4.28 10.44 0.21
N CYS A 152 -3.00 10.13 0.43
CA CYS A 152 -1.92 10.51 -0.48
C CYS A 152 -2.18 9.98 -1.90
N ALA A 153 -2.49 8.68 -2.02
CA ALA A 153 -2.78 8.07 -3.32
C ALA A 153 -3.99 8.71 -4.02
N ARG A 154 -5.02 9.13 -3.27
CA ARG A 154 -6.22 9.78 -3.81
C ARG A 154 -5.91 11.10 -4.50
N ILE A 155 -5.02 11.90 -3.94
CA ILE A 155 -4.62 13.20 -4.53
C ILE A 155 -3.39 13.09 -5.46
N GLY A 156 -2.86 11.88 -5.64
CA GLY A 156 -1.68 11.65 -6.47
C GLY A 156 -0.36 12.06 -5.82
N ALA A 157 -0.34 12.27 -4.50
CA ALA A 157 0.89 12.45 -3.73
C ALA A 157 1.58 11.10 -3.51
N VAL A 158 2.90 11.14 -3.36
CA VAL A 158 3.72 9.98 -3.04
C VAL A 158 3.80 9.82 -1.52
N HIS A 159 3.49 8.67 -0.99
CA HIS A 159 3.72 8.38 0.42
C HIS A 159 5.01 7.60 0.63
N SER A 160 5.82 8.02 1.61
CA SER A 160 7.04 7.34 2.05
C SER A 160 6.80 6.80 3.46
N VAL A 161 6.51 5.50 3.58
CA VAL A 161 6.23 4.86 4.87
C VAL A 161 7.54 4.51 5.56
N ILE A 162 7.70 5.01 6.80
CA ILE A 162 8.87 4.80 7.63
C ILE A 162 8.48 3.91 8.81
N PHE A 163 9.23 2.85 9.02
CA PHE A 163 8.98 1.93 10.14
C PHE A 163 9.11 2.64 11.50
N GLY A 164 8.07 2.55 12.34
CA GLY A 164 7.98 3.26 13.61
C GLY A 164 9.05 2.90 14.67
N GLY A 165 9.90 1.92 14.39
CA GLY A 165 11.03 1.54 15.23
C GLY A 165 12.38 2.17 14.81
N PHE A 166 12.41 3.03 13.78
CA PHE A 166 13.66 3.67 13.35
C PHE A 166 14.05 4.84 14.26
N SER A 167 15.38 5.08 14.33
CA SER A 167 15.95 6.19 15.08
C SER A 167 15.70 7.54 14.40
N PRO A 168 15.82 8.67 15.12
CA PRO A 168 15.69 10.01 14.55
C PRO A 168 16.58 10.24 13.32
N GLU A 169 17.83 9.76 13.32
CA GLU A 169 18.77 9.88 12.20
C GLU A 169 18.27 9.13 10.96
N ALA A 170 17.72 7.94 11.16
CA ALA A 170 17.15 7.14 10.07
C ALA A 170 15.87 7.78 9.49
N VAL A 171 15.09 8.46 10.31
CA VAL A 171 13.91 9.25 9.88
C VAL A 171 14.37 10.47 9.11
N ALA A 172 15.34 11.25 9.62
CA ALA A 172 15.91 12.42 8.96
C ALA A 172 16.45 12.07 7.56
N GLY A 173 17.26 10.99 7.47
CA GLY A 173 17.82 10.54 6.20
C GLY A 173 16.75 10.25 5.14
N ARG A 174 15.62 9.64 5.52
CA ARG A 174 14.50 9.36 4.60
C ARG A 174 13.73 10.60 4.19
N ILE A 175 13.54 11.55 5.10
CA ILE A 175 12.90 12.84 4.80
C ILE A 175 13.72 13.61 3.78
N ILE A 176 15.04 13.68 3.99
CA ILE A 176 15.97 14.38 3.11
C ILE A 176 16.05 13.70 1.74
N ASP A 177 16.29 12.38 1.71
CA ASP A 177 16.43 11.61 0.48
C ASP A 177 15.19 11.70 -0.42
N SER A 178 14.00 11.60 0.20
CA SER A 178 12.73 11.69 -0.53
C SER A 178 12.25 13.12 -0.78
N SER A 179 12.93 14.15 -0.25
CA SER A 179 12.48 15.54 -0.27
C SER A 179 11.05 15.71 0.26
N SER A 180 10.72 15.00 1.35
CA SER A 180 9.37 15.01 1.92
C SER A 180 8.97 16.39 2.42
N ARG A 181 7.78 16.86 2.02
CA ARG A 181 7.25 18.18 2.38
C ARG A 181 6.44 18.18 3.67
N LEU A 182 5.95 17.01 4.07
CA LEU A 182 5.13 16.80 5.24
C LEU A 182 5.50 15.49 5.91
N VAL A 183 5.47 15.46 7.24
CA VAL A 183 5.59 14.24 8.03
C VAL A 183 4.30 14.02 8.81
N ILE A 184 3.70 12.84 8.65
CA ILE A 184 2.56 12.39 9.44
C ILE A 184 3.10 11.44 10.52
N THR A 185 2.78 11.74 11.78
CA THR A 185 3.21 10.93 12.92
C THR A 185 2.13 10.92 13.99
N SER A 186 2.27 10.07 15.01
CA SER A 186 1.51 10.12 16.26
C SER A 186 2.42 10.58 17.40
N ASP A 187 1.83 10.93 18.54
CA ASP A 187 2.55 11.23 19.77
C ASP A 187 3.44 10.06 20.18
N GLU A 188 2.87 8.87 20.31
CA GLU A 188 3.58 7.63 20.62
C GLU A 188 2.95 6.42 19.92
N GLY A 189 3.64 5.30 19.95
CA GLY A 189 3.13 3.98 19.55
C GLY A 189 3.42 2.96 20.63
N VAL A 190 2.55 1.97 20.79
CA VAL A 190 2.79 0.85 21.71
C VAL A 190 3.22 -0.38 20.92
N ARG A 191 4.27 -1.05 21.40
CA ARG A 191 4.74 -2.31 20.81
C ARG A 191 5.26 -3.23 21.89
N ALA A 192 4.67 -4.41 22.02
CA ALA A 192 5.00 -5.40 23.05
C ALA A 192 5.01 -4.78 24.47
N GLY A 193 4.00 -3.98 24.80
CA GLY A 193 3.85 -3.28 26.07
C GLY A 193 4.83 -2.11 26.29
N ARG A 194 5.60 -1.70 25.27
CA ARG A 194 6.54 -0.58 25.37
C ARG A 194 6.07 0.61 24.55
N SER A 195 6.10 1.80 25.16
CA SER A 195 5.86 3.05 24.45
C SER A 195 7.08 3.45 23.62
N ILE A 196 6.83 3.88 22.38
CA ILE A 196 7.82 4.43 21.45
C ILE A 196 7.43 5.88 21.18
N PRO A 197 8.26 6.89 21.55
CA PRO A 197 7.92 8.30 21.45
C PRO A 197 8.10 8.82 20.00
N LEU A 198 7.16 8.51 19.12
CA LEU A 198 7.27 8.78 17.67
C LEU A 198 7.38 10.27 17.37
N LYS A 199 6.53 11.09 17.98
CA LYS A 199 6.61 12.57 17.81
C LYS A 199 7.95 13.13 18.23
N LYS A 200 8.47 12.69 19.37
CA LYS A 200 9.80 13.12 19.84
C LYS A 200 10.90 12.73 18.84
N ASN A 201 10.83 11.52 18.28
CA ASN A 201 11.79 11.07 17.28
C ASN A 201 11.73 11.94 16.01
N VAL A 202 10.52 12.35 15.58
CA VAL A 202 10.37 13.29 14.45
C VAL A 202 10.93 14.66 14.79
N ASP A 203 10.64 15.20 15.99
CA ASP A 203 11.17 16.50 16.43
C ASP A 203 12.70 16.50 16.50
N ASP A 204 13.30 15.40 16.92
CA ASP A 204 14.75 15.24 16.92
C ASP A 204 15.31 15.07 15.50
N ALA A 205 14.61 14.35 14.61
CA ALA A 205 14.98 14.21 13.20
C ALA A 205 15.00 15.54 12.44
N LEU A 206 14.05 16.44 12.74
CA LEU A 206 13.92 17.74 12.07
C LEU A 206 14.94 18.80 12.55
N LYS A 207 15.80 18.47 13.53
CA LYS A 207 16.91 19.33 13.96
C LYS A 207 18.19 19.13 13.12
N ASN A 208 18.25 18.06 12.36
CA ASN A 208 19.36 17.72 11.47
C ASN A 208 19.09 18.22 10.04
#